data_118bcc3512ea0674072d611f0889dc72
#
_entry.id   118bcc3512ea0674072d611f0889dc72
#
_cell.length_a   1.000
_cell.length_b   1.000
_cell.length_c   1.000
_cell.angle_alpha   90.00
_cell.angle_beta   90.00
_cell.angle_gamma   90.00
#
_symmetry.space_group_name_H-M   'P 1'
#
loop_
_entity.id
_entity.type
_entity.pdbx_description
1 polymer ?
#
loop_
_entity_poly.entity_id
_entity_poly.type
_entity_poly.pdbx_seq_one_letter_code
_entity_poly.pdbx_strand_id
1 'polypeptide(L)'
;MSIESRYPRLHKELRYAVLDAPATADATLGLAAYRGEDLAEPLSGYVEKLRRHAYRVQDDDIEQVHDAGYTEDQIFEVTVAAALGAGDTRLRAGLSALNEALR
;
A
#
# COMPACT_ATOMS: atom_id res chain seq x y z
N MET A 1 -17.99 4.54 12.40
CA MET A 1 -18.24 4.19 11.01
C MET A 1 -16.94 4.19 10.23
N SER A 2 -16.62 3.10 9.57
CA SER A 2 -15.38 2.99 8.81
C SER A 2 -15.44 3.78 7.51
N ILE A 3 -14.29 4.09 6.95
CA ILE A 3 -14.18 4.74 5.64
C ILE A 3 -14.81 3.88 4.54
N GLU A 4 -14.72 2.56 4.68
CA GLU A 4 -15.34 1.62 3.75
C GLU A 4 -16.87 1.72 3.74
N SER A 5 -17.49 1.89 4.90
CA SER A 5 -18.94 2.09 5.01
C SER A 5 -19.38 3.39 4.36
N ARG A 6 -18.51 4.40 4.41
CA ARG A 6 -18.79 5.74 3.89
C ARG A 6 -18.52 5.86 2.40
N TYR A 7 -17.47 5.19 1.92
CA TYR A 7 -17.00 5.28 0.54
C TYR A 7 -16.70 3.90 -0.03
N PRO A 8 -17.67 2.96 0.01
CA PRO A 8 -17.41 1.58 -0.40
C PRO A 8 -16.99 1.46 -1.86
N ARG A 9 -17.54 2.33 -2.71
CA ARG A 9 -17.24 2.33 -4.13
C ARG A 9 -15.81 2.77 -4.40
N LEU A 10 -15.35 3.83 -3.76
CA LEU A 10 -14.00 4.34 -3.93
C LEU A 10 -12.97 3.30 -3.49
N HIS A 11 -13.18 2.70 -2.33
CA HIS A 11 -12.28 1.66 -1.81
C HIS A 11 -12.20 0.47 -2.76
N LYS A 12 -13.35 0.04 -3.28
CA LYS A 12 -13.43 -1.08 -4.22
C LYS A 12 -12.70 -0.77 -5.52
N GLU A 13 -12.86 0.44 -6.06
CA GLU A 13 -12.19 0.88 -7.28
C GLU A 13 -10.67 0.94 -7.09
N LEU A 14 -10.21 1.44 -5.96
CA LEU A 14 -8.78 1.47 -5.64
C LEU A 14 -8.20 0.06 -5.53
N ARG A 15 -8.90 -0.83 -4.85
CA ARG A 15 -8.46 -2.22 -4.75
C ARG A 15 -8.39 -2.90 -6.11
N TYR A 16 -9.38 -2.70 -6.94
CA TYR A 16 -9.38 -3.24 -8.30
C TYR A 16 -8.19 -2.73 -9.09
N ALA A 17 -7.95 -1.42 -9.06
CA ALA A 17 -6.85 -0.82 -9.80
C ALA A 17 -5.48 -1.36 -9.36
N VAL A 18 -5.32 -1.64 -8.07
CA VAL A 18 -4.05 -2.11 -7.50
C VAL A 18 -3.89 -3.64 -7.60
N LEU A 19 -4.94 -4.39 -7.27
CA LEU A 19 -4.86 -5.84 -7.06
C LEU A 19 -5.39 -6.67 -8.21
N ASP A 20 -6.45 -6.20 -8.88
CA ASP A 20 -7.22 -6.99 -9.83
C ASP A 20 -7.05 -6.53 -11.28
N ALA A 21 -6.32 -5.46 -11.52
CA ALA A 21 -6.01 -4.98 -12.87
C ALA A 21 -5.22 -6.05 -13.65
N PRO A 22 -5.29 -6.04 -15.00
CA PRO A 22 -4.54 -7.00 -15.82
C PRO A 22 -3.08 -7.06 -15.42
N ALA A 23 -2.52 -8.26 -15.40
CA ALA A 23 -1.14 -8.50 -14.95
C ALA A 23 -0.14 -7.79 -15.85
N THR A 24 0.59 -6.83 -15.26
CA THR A 24 1.71 -6.14 -15.88
C THR A 24 2.87 -6.16 -14.87
N ALA A 25 4.06 -5.73 -15.29
CA ALA A 25 5.18 -5.59 -14.37
C ALA A 25 4.82 -4.65 -13.21
N ASP A 26 4.09 -3.58 -13.51
CA ASP A 26 3.65 -2.61 -12.50
C ASP A 26 2.62 -3.21 -11.54
N ALA A 27 1.71 -4.05 -12.05
CA ALA A 27 0.75 -4.75 -11.21
C ALA A 27 1.44 -5.71 -10.24
N THR A 28 2.53 -6.36 -10.67
CA THR A 28 3.32 -7.24 -9.80
C THR A 28 3.98 -6.44 -8.68
N LEU A 29 4.56 -5.29 -8.99
CA LEU A 29 5.14 -4.38 -8.00
C LEU A 29 4.07 -3.88 -7.02
N GLY A 30 2.91 -3.52 -7.53
CA GLY A 30 1.77 -3.07 -6.72
C GLY A 30 1.32 -4.13 -5.72
N LEU A 31 1.20 -5.38 -6.17
CA LEU A 31 0.80 -6.47 -5.31
C LEU A 31 1.84 -6.74 -4.21
N ALA A 32 3.13 -6.75 -4.57
CA ALA A 32 4.21 -6.93 -3.61
C ALA A 32 4.22 -5.79 -2.57
N ALA A 33 4.02 -4.55 -3.01
CA ALA A 33 3.95 -3.40 -2.12
C ALA A 33 2.72 -3.47 -1.19
N TYR A 34 1.58 -3.91 -1.71
CA TYR A 34 0.38 -4.12 -0.90
C TYR A 34 0.63 -5.12 0.22
N ARG A 35 1.33 -6.21 -0.09
CA ARG A 35 1.68 -7.25 0.88
C ARG A 35 2.85 -6.87 1.77
N GLY A 36 3.68 -5.91 1.37
CA GLY A 36 4.87 -5.50 2.08
C GLY A 36 6.00 -6.50 2.00
N GLU A 37 6.09 -7.26 0.91
CA GLU A 37 7.08 -8.32 0.74
C GLU A 37 7.54 -8.46 -0.71
N ASP A 38 8.61 -9.22 -0.91
CA ASP A 38 9.14 -9.57 -2.24
C ASP A 38 9.59 -8.36 -3.06
N LEU A 39 10.19 -7.38 -2.40
CA LEU A 39 10.71 -6.17 -3.04
C LEU A 39 12.22 -6.05 -2.82
N ALA A 40 12.92 -5.62 -3.88
CA ALA A 40 14.35 -5.31 -3.79
C ALA A 40 14.57 -3.93 -3.21
N GLU A 41 15.75 -3.71 -2.59
CA GLU A 41 16.14 -2.39 -2.15
C GLU A 41 16.46 -1.48 -3.35
N PRO A 42 16.22 -0.17 -3.28
CA PRO A 42 15.74 0.59 -2.12
C PRO A 42 14.22 0.60 -1.95
N LEU A 43 13.49 -0.04 -2.85
CA LEU A 43 12.02 -0.06 -2.83
C LEU A 43 11.47 -0.73 -1.58
N SER A 44 12.08 -1.82 -1.15
CA SER A 44 11.68 -2.54 0.07
C SER A 44 11.71 -1.63 1.30
N GLY A 45 12.79 -0.90 1.51
CA GLY A 45 12.92 0.04 2.61
C GLY A 45 11.92 1.18 2.55
N TYR A 46 11.67 1.69 1.35
CA TYR A 46 10.67 2.74 1.14
C TYR A 46 9.27 2.26 1.51
N VAL A 47 8.88 1.07 1.02
CA VAL A 47 7.56 0.49 1.31
C VAL A 47 7.40 0.21 2.80
N GLU A 48 8.42 -0.34 3.45
CA GLU A 48 8.37 -0.57 4.89
C GLU A 48 8.16 0.73 5.67
N LYS A 49 8.85 1.79 5.27
CA LYS A 49 8.70 3.10 5.88
C LYS A 49 7.30 3.66 5.70
N LEU A 50 6.72 3.54 4.49
CA LEU A 50 5.34 3.93 4.21
C LEU A 50 4.35 3.17 5.07
N ARG A 51 4.55 1.87 5.21
CA ARG A 51 3.60 1.01 5.94
C ARG A 51 3.63 1.23 7.44
N ARG A 52 4.80 1.53 8.00
CA ARG A 52 4.99 1.66 9.46
C ARG A 52 5.09 3.09 9.95
N HIS A 53 5.71 3.96 9.15
CA HIS A 53 6.05 5.32 9.57
C HIS A 53 5.91 6.29 8.40
N ALA A 54 4.73 6.34 7.78
CA ALA A 54 4.49 7.18 6.60
C ALA A 54 4.89 8.65 6.82
N TYR A 55 4.71 9.15 8.04
CA TYR A 55 5.05 10.52 8.41
C TYR A 55 6.56 10.81 8.38
N ARG A 56 7.40 9.78 8.27
CA ARG A 56 8.86 9.93 8.19
C ARG A 56 9.38 9.92 6.75
N VAL A 57 8.51 9.65 5.77
CA VAL A 57 8.92 9.66 4.37
C VAL A 57 9.28 11.08 3.96
N GLN A 58 10.45 11.23 3.36
CA GLN A 58 10.99 12.50 2.90
C GLN A 58 11.32 12.42 1.43
N ASP A 59 11.63 13.57 0.84
CA ASP A 59 11.99 13.66 -0.57
C ASP A 59 13.19 12.76 -0.91
N ASP A 60 14.15 12.62 -0.02
CA ASP A 60 15.32 11.75 -0.21
C ASP A 60 14.93 10.29 -0.41
N ASP A 61 13.91 9.81 0.29
CA ASP A 61 13.42 8.44 0.15
C ASP A 61 12.89 8.21 -1.26
N ILE A 62 12.15 9.17 -1.79
CA ILE A 62 11.59 9.12 -3.13
C ILE A 62 12.69 9.22 -4.18
N GLU A 63 13.65 10.12 -3.98
CA GLU A 63 14.77 10.30 -4.88
C GLU A 63 15.62 9.03 -5.01
N GLN A 64 15.86 8.33 -3.92
CA GLN A 64 16.60 7.07 -3.93
C GLN A 64 15.91 6.01 -4.77
N VAL A 65 14.59 5.90 -4.67
CA VAL A 65 13.79 4.96 -5.46
C VAL A 65 13.83 5.36 -6.94
N HIS A 66 13.68 6.64 -7.22
CA HIS A 66 13.74 7.16 -8.59
C HIS A 66 15.12 6.91 -9.21
N ASP A 67 16.20 7.17 -8.46
CA ASP A 67 17.58 6.96 -8.93
C ASP A 67 17.89 5.49 -9.19
N ALA A 68 17.17 4.58 -8.53
CA ALA A 68 17.30 3.14 -8.77
C ALA A 68 16.63 2.69 -10.08
N GLY A 69 15.93 3.58 -10.78
CA GLY A 69 15.36 3.30 -12.09
C GLY A 69 13.84 3.17 -12.14
N TYR A 70 13.15 3.37 -11.03
CA TYR A 70 11.69 3.32 -11.01
C TYR A 70 11.11 4.62 -11.55
N THR A 71 10.07 4.52 -12.38
CA THR A 71 9.40 5.70 -12.93
C THR A 71 8.52 6.36 -11.86
N GLU A 72 8.14 7.61 -12.10
CA GLU A 72 7.21 8.31 -11.22
C GLU A 72 5.88 7.57 -11.08
N ASP A 73 5.37 7.01 -12.18
CA ASP A 73 4.14 6.24 -12.18
C ASP A 73 4.27 4.97 -11.33
N GLN A 74 5.40 4.27 -11.43
CA GLN A 74 5.67 3.10 -10.62
C GLN A 74 5.76 3.45 -9.13
N ILE A 75 6.43 4.54 -8.79
CA ILE A 75 6.55 5.02 -7.41
C ILE A 75 5.16 5.37 -6.87
N PHE A 76 4.34 6.05 -7.66
CA PHE A 76 2.97 6.39 -7.28
C PHE A 76 2.14 5.13 -7.01
N GLU A 77 2.16 4.18 -7.91
CA GLU A 77 1.42 2.91 -7.75
C GLU A 77 1.86 2.14 -6.52
N VAL A 78 3.16 2.03 -6.30
CA VAL A 78 3.72 1.36 -5.13
C VAL A 78 3.31 2.08 -3.85
N THR A 79 3.33 3.41 -3.85
CA THR A 79 2.92 4.21 -2.69
C THR A 79 1.47 3.98 -2.32
N VAL A 80 0.57 4.02 -3.31
CA VAL A 80 -0.86 3.77 -3.08
C VAL A 80 -1.09 2.34 -2.60
N ALA A 81 -0.44 1.37 -3.23
CA ALA A 81 -0.57 -0.04 -2.86
C ALA A 81 -0.09 -0.31 -1.43
N ALA A 82 1.06 0.25 -1.05
CA ALA A 82 1.61 0.09 0.30
C ALA A 82 0.68 0.71 1.36
N ALA A 83 0.17 1.89 1.09
CA ALA A 83 -0.74 2.57 2.01
C ALA A 83 -2.06 1.80 2.16
N LEU A 84 -2.60 1.30 1.06
CA LEU A 84 -3.83 0.51 1.06
C LEU A 84 -3.63 -0.80 1.83
N GLY A 85 -2.50 -1.48 1.60
CA GLY A 85 -2.19 -2.73 2.30
C GLY A 85 -2.04 -2.55 3.80
N ALA A 86 -1.33 -1.50 4.22
CA ALA A 86 -1.18 -1.18 5.63
C ALA A 86 -2.53 -0.82 6.27
N GLY A 87 -3.36 -0.05 5.55
CA GLY A 87 -4.70 0.31 6.01
C GLY A 87 -5.59 -0.91 6.17
N ASP A 88 -5.59 -1.82 5.19
CA ASP A 88 -6.38 -3.06 5.25
C ASP A 88 -5.95 -3.94 6.44
N THR A 89 -4.65 -4.06 6.68
CA THR A 89 -4.12 -4.82 7.81
C THR A 89 -4.63 -4.26 9.14
N ARG A 90 -4.56 -2.94 9.29
CA ARG A 90 -5.03 -2.26 10.49
C ARG A 90 -6.54 -2.38 10.66
N LEU A 91 -7.28 -2.26 9.57
CA LEU A 91 -8.74 -2.40 9.60
C LEU A 91 -9.15 -3.79 10.07
N ARG A 92 -8.53 -4.83 9.52
CA ARG A 92 -8.82 -6.21 9.92
C ARG A 92 -8.50 -6.45 11.38
N ALA A 93 -7.36 -5.94 11.86
CA ALA A 93 -6.99 -6.07 13.27
C ALA A 93 -7.99 -5.35 14.18
N GLY A 94 -8.40 -4.14 13.79
CA GLY A 94 -9.41 -3.38 14.54
C GLY A 94 -10.76 -4.07 14.59
N LEU A 95 -11.22 -4.59 13.45
CA LEU A 95 -12.49 -5.32 13.39
C LEU A 95 -12.45 -6.61 14.21
N SER A 96 -11.34 -7.32 14.18
CA SER A 96 -11.16 -8.52 14.99
C SER A 96 -11.22 -8.21 16.47
N ALA A 97 -10.53 -7.15 16.90
CA ALA A 97 -10.56 -6.70 18.30
C ALA A 97 -11.97 -6.29 18.73
N LEU A 98 -12.68 -5.58 17.85
CA LEU A 98 -14.04 -5.16 18.11
C LEU A 98 -14.99 -6.35 18.28
N ASN A 99 -14.88 -7.34 17.38
CA ASN A 99 -15.67 -8.56 17.48
C ASN A 99 -15.41 -9.30 18.80
N GLU A 100 -14.18 -9.40 19.24
CA GLU A 100 -13.86 -10.02 20.52
C GLU A 100 -14.47 -9.27 21.69
N ALA A 101 -14.39 -7.94 21.67
CA ALA A 101 -14.91 -7.10 22.74
C ALA A 101 -16.45 -7.15 22.85
N LEU A 102 -17.14 -7.42 21.73
CA LEU A 102 -18.60 -7.40 21.68
C LEU A 102 -19.25 -8.79 21.78
N ARG A 103 -18.46 -9.80 22.01
CA ARG A 103 -18.98 -11.17 22.18
C ARG A 103 -19.85 -11.32 23.41
#